data_bfef74de9aed07cba7973dbdd5c53c8a
#
_entry.id   bfef74de9aed07cba7973dbdd5c53c8a
#
_cell.length_a   1.000
_cell.length_b   1.000
_cell.length_c   1.000
_cell.angle_alpha   90.00
_cell.angle_beta   90.00
_cell.angle_gamma   90.00
#
_symmetry.space_group_name_H-M   'P 1'
#
loop_
_entity.id
_entity.type
_entity.pdbx_description
1 polymer ?
#
loop_
_entity_poly.entity_id
_entity_poly.type
_entity_poly.pdbx_seq_one_letter_code
_entity_poly.pdbx_strand_id
1 'polypeptide(L)'
;ITTYYRLVESFSTKNEQLILRNAVDLGHYIADLHVPLHTTSNYNGAETGQRGIHSLWETQLPEQFIGSYQLTPGIDSKLPAAVYIEDHRHAIWNATFSSHLAVDSVLYFEALLTMELGINATHAYVERGRTQQRMRSKEFVTQYHTALNGQVERRMQQSIYTIGSLWYSAWIDAGQPHLQPKIIPGHSWWENIKQWMIQ
;
A
#
# COMPACT_ATOMS: atom_id res chain seq x y z
N ILE A 1 -1.28 -7.16 -15.21
CA ILE A 1 -2.33 -7.75 -16.07
C ILE A 1 -2.30 -9.27 -16.01
N THR A 2 -1.18 -9.94 -16.22
CA THR A 2 -1.09 -11.42 -16.20
C THR A 2 -1.62 -12.01 -14.89
N THR A 3 -1.27 -11.44 -13.75
CA THR A 3 -1.72 -11.89 -12.42
C THR A 3 -3.24 -11.75 -12.25
N TYR A 4 -3.85 -10.71 -12.84
CA TYR A 4 -5.30 -10.56 -12.87
C TYR A 4 -5.97 -11.74 -13.58
N TYR A 5 -5.54 -12.11 -14.78
CA TYR A 5 -6.12 -13.24 -15.52
C TYR A 5 -5.87 -14.60 -14.83
N ARG A 6 -4.73 -14.76 -14.14
CA ARG A 6 -4.51 -15.93 -13.28
C ARG A 6 -5.50 -15.98 -12.12
N LEU A 7 -5.87 -14.84 -11.56
CA LEU A 7 -6.90 -14.76 -10.51
C LEU A 7 -8.28 -15.13 -11.07
N VAL A 8 -8.66 -14.65 -12.27
CA VAL A 8 -9.89 -15.05 -12.96
C VAL A 8 -9.94 -16.57 -13.17
N GLU A 9 -8.87 -17.18 -13.69
CA GLU A 9 -8.77 -18.62 -13.89
C GLU A 9 -8.89 -19.39 -12.56
N SER A 10 -8.25 -18.88 -11.51
CA SER A 10 -8.32 -19.49 -10.17
C SER A 10 -9.74 -19.47 -9.60
N PHE A 11 -10.49 -18.39 -9.81
CA PHE A 11 -11.91 -18.30 -9.46
C PHE A 11 -12.75 -19.28 -10.29
N SER A 12 -12.56 -19.33 -11.60
CA SER A 12 -13.29 -20.22 -12.50
C SER A 12 -13.11 -21.70 -12.14
N THR A 13 -11.89 -22.08 -11.75
CA THR A 13 -11.58 -23.44 -11.32
C THR A 13 -11.88 -23.71 -9.84
N LYS A 14 -12.32 -22.68 -9.10
CA LYS A 14 -12.60 -22.73 -7.64
C LYS A 14 -11.41 -23.25 -6.82
N ASN A 15 -10.19 -23.01 -7.27
CA ASN A 15 -9.00 -23.41 -6.55
C ASN A 15 -8.65 -22.38 -5.47
N GLU A 16 -9.07 -22.65 -4.24
CA GLU A 16 -8.94 -21.72 -3.11
C GLU A 16 -7.48 -21.28 -2.87
N GLN A 17 -6.52 -22.21 -2.96
CA GLN A 17 -5.10 -21.89 -2.76
C GLN A 17 -4.57 -20.94 -3.84
N LEU A 18 -4.93 -21.18 -5.09
CA LEU A 18 -4.53 -20.29 -6.19
C LEU A 18 -5.28 -18.95 -6.15
N ILE A 19 -6.55 -18.94 -5.75
CA ILE A 19 -7.31 -17.68 -5.56
C ILE A 19 -6.56 -16.78 -4.59
N LEU A 20 -6.20 -17.30 -3.42
CA LEU A 20 -5.55 -16.46 -2.42
C LEU A 20 -4.13 -16.05 -2.86
N ARG A 21 -3.33 -16.98 -3.36
CA ARG A 21 -1.99 -16.66 -3.87
C ARG A 21 -2.06 -15.54 -4.91
N ASN A 22 -2.89 -15.70 -5.94
CA ASN A 22 -2.99 -14.72 -7.01
C ASN A 22 -3.63 -13.40 -6.54
N ALA A 23 -4.56 -13.44 -5.56
CA ALA A 23 -5.12 -12.25 -4.95
C ALA A 23 -4.06 -11.48 -4.15
N VAL A 24 -3.23 -12.17 -3.36
CA VAL A 24 -2.10 -11.55 -2.61
C VAL A 24 -1.08 -10.97 -3.57
N ASP A 25 -0.64 -11.72 -4.57
CA ASP A 25 0.33 -11.25 -5.58
C ASP A 25 -0.21 -10.01 -6.33
N LEU A 26 -1.48 -10.05 -6.76
CA LEU A 26 -2.11 -8.91 -7.41
C LEU A 26 -2.21 -7.71 -6.47
N GLY A 27 -2.62 -7.94 -5.22
CA GLY A 27 -2.71 -6.91 -4.20
C GLY A 27 -1.37 -6.23 -3.95
N HIS A 28 -0.30 -7.00 -3.84
CA HIS A 28 1.06 -6.48 -3.68
C HIS A 28 1.45 -5.57 -4.85
N TYR A 29 1.33 -6.05 -6.09
CA TYR A 29 1.68 -5.23 -7.26
C TYR A 29 0.85 -3.95 -7.36
N ILE A 30 -0.44 -4.02 -7.04
CA ILE A 30 -1.30 -2.82 -7.07
C ILE A 30 -0.93 -1.87 -5.93
N ALA A 31 -0.59 -2.37 -4.74
CA ALA A 31 -0.14 -1.54 -3.63
C ALA A 31 1.14 -0.77 -4.01
N ASP A 32 2.12 -1.44 -4.61
CA ASP A 32 3.36 -0.82 -5.09
C ASP A 32 3.11 0.31 -6.10
N LEU A 33 2.13 0.16 -6.98
CA LEU A 33 1.76 1.21 -7.94
C LEU A 33 1.14 2.45 -7.27
N HIS A 34 0.72 2.36 -6.02
CA HIS A 34 0.22 3.49 -5.24
C HIS A 34 1.31 4.18 -4.41
N VAL A 35 2.53 3.67 -4.42
CA VAL A 35 3.70 4.29 -3.79
C VAL A 35 4.37 5.24 -4.79
N PRO A 36 4.44 6.56 -4.53
CA PRO A 36 5.04 7.51 -5.47
C PRO A 36 6.46 7.13 -5.87
N LEU A 37 7.26 6.71 -4.91
CA LEU A 37 8.69 6.41 -5.12
C LEU A 37 8.96 5.15 -5.95
N HIS A 38 7.98 4.26 -6.14
CA HIS A 38 8.07 3.14 -7.09
C HIS A 38 7.94 3.57 -8.56
N THR A 39 7.60 4.83 -8.82
CA THR A 39 7.36 5.34 -10.19
C THR A 39 8.48 6.22 -10.72
N THR A 40 9.61 6.31 -10.02
CA THR A 40 10.76 7.16 -10.38
C THR A 40 12.08 6.39 -10.23
N SER A 41 13.09 6.74 -11.05
CA SER A 41 14.46 6.25 -10.91
C SER A 41 15.09 6.69 -9.58
N ASN A 42 14.71 7.88 -9.09
CA ASN A 42 15.14 8.43 -7.81
C ASN A 42 14.37 7.82 -6.61
N TYR A 43 14.00 6.54 -6.70
CA TYR A 43 13.12 5.87 -5.73
C TYR A 43 13.58 5.98 -4.27
N ASN A 44 14.87 6.06 -4.00
CA ASN A 44 15.41 6.20 -2.64
C ASN A 44 16.17 7.52 -2.42
N GLY A 45 15.95 8.52 -3.27
CA GLY A 45 16.50 9.86 -3.12
C GLY A 45 18.01 9.97 -3.39
N ALA A 46 18.61 8.99 -4.08
CA ALA A 46 20.05 8.99 -4.35
C ALA A 46 20.48 10.13 -5.28
N GLU A 47 19.63 10.48 -6.24
CA GLU A 47 19.88 11.51 -7.24
C GLU A 47 19.76 12.94 -6.66
N THR A 48 19.00 13.10 -5.58
CA THR A 48 18.71 14.38 -4.92
C THR A 48 19.35 14.53 -3.54
N GLY A 49 20.19 13.56 -3.13
CA GLY A 49 20.84 13.58 -1.81
C GLY A 49 19.91 13.22 -0.63
N GLN A 50 18.72 12.70 -0.90
CA GLN A 50 17.67 12.39 0.07
C GLN A 50 17.59 10.90 0.40
N ARG A 51 18.76 10.23 0.50
CA ARG A 51 18.82 8.78 0.75
C ARG A 51 18.00 8.36 1.96
N GLY A 52 17.20 7.31 1.78
CA GLY A 52 16.29 6.77 2.80
C GLY A 52 14.89 7.33 2.76
N ILE A 53 14.57 8.21 1.80
CA ILE A 53 13.22 8.79 1.63
C ILE A 53 12.16 7.72 1.38
N HIS A 54 12.53 6.62 0.73
CA HIS A 54 11.65 5.47 0.51
C HIS A 54 11.14 4.90 1.84
N SER A 55 12.07 4.53 2.71
CA SER A 55 11.72 4.02 4.05
C SER A 55 10.99 5.07 4.91
N LEU A 56 11.30 6.36 4.74
CA LEU A 56 10.57 7.42 5.41
C LEU A 56 9.10 7.44 5.01
N TRP A 57 8.81 7.41 3.70
CA TRP A 57 7.45 7.51 3.18
C TRP A 57 6.64 6.23 3.42
N GLU A 58 7.23 5.06 3.13
CA GLU A 58 6.50 3.77 3.09
C GLU A 58 6.51 3.02 4.43
N THR A 59 7.50 3.31 5.30
CA THR A 59 7.64 2.61 6.57
C THR A 59 7.40 3.53 7.76
N GLN A 60 8.20 4.61 7.91
CA GLN A 60 8.17 5.41 9.12
C GLN A 60 6.88 6.23 9.28
N LEU A 61 6.33 6.77 8.17
CA LEU A 61 5.03 7.46 8.21
C LEU A 61 3.89 6.52 8.60
N PRO A 62 3.69 5.35 7.94
CA PRO A 62 2.67 4.41 8.36
C PRO A 62 2.87 3.89 9.79
N GLU A 63 4.08 3.50 10.18
CA GLU A 63 4.36 3.03 11.55
C GLU A 63 3.94 4.05 12.62
N GLN A 64 4.10 5.34 12.35
CA GLN A 64 3.77 6.40 13.31
C GLN A 64 2.29 6.81 13.28
N PHE A 65 1.63 6.76 12.12
CA PHE A 65 0.33 7.40 11.92
C PHE A 65 -0.81 6.45 11.51
N ILE A 66 -0.53 5.16 11.22
CA ILE A 66 -1.56 4.24 10.73
C ILE A 66 -2.78 4.13 11.65
N GLY A 67 -2.60 4.31 12.96
CA GLY A 67 -3.70 4.31 13.94
C GLY A 67 -4.67 5.50 13.80
N SER A 68 -4.27 6.56 13.08
CA SER A 68 -5.11 7.73 12.78
C SER A 68 -5.74 7.68 11.38
N TYR A 69 -5.29 6.74 10.52
CA TYR A 69 -5.78 6.62 9.15
C TYR A 69 -7.13 5.90 9.09
N GLN A 70 -8.01 6.39 8.24
CA GLN A 70 -9.33 5.78 8.01
C GLN A 70 -9.22 4.76 6.85
N LEU A 71 -8.67 3.58 7.13
CA LEU A 71 -8.41 2.55 6.12
C LEU A 71 -9.44 1.41 6.12
N THR A 72 -10.33 1.36 7.09
CA THR A 72 -11.34 0.28 7.20
C THR A 72 -12.60 0.66 6.44
N PRO A 73 -13.08 -0.18 5.50
CA PRO A 73 -14.40 0.01 4.89
C PRO A 73 -15.51 -0.10 5.95
N GLY A 74 -16.53 0.75 5.87
CA GLY A 74 -17.65 0.74 6.80
C GLY A 74 -18.70 1.79 6.45
N ILE A 75 -19.80 1.83 7.20
CA ILE A 75 -20.94 2.73 6.93
C ILE A 75 -20.51 4.21 6.98
N ASP A 76 -19.57 4.54 7.87
CA ASP A 76 -19.02 5.91 8.01
C ASP A 76 -17.66 6.09 7.31
N SER A 77 -17.25 5.11 6.51
CA SER A 77 -15.95 5.12 5.83
C SER A 77 -15.96 6.07 4.63
N LYS A 78 -14.84 6.77 4.43
CA LYS A 78 -14.57 7.51 3.19
C LYS A 78 -14.16 6.59 2.03
N LEU A 79 -13.91 5.30 2.31
CA LEU A 79 -13.58 4.31 1.29
C LEU A 79 -14.85 3.90 0.54
N PRO A 80 -14.91 4.11 -0.78
CA PRO A 80 -16.04 3.63 -1.57
C PRO A 80 -16.05 2.09 -1.61
N ALA A 81 -17.23 1.52 -1.86
CA ALA A 81 -17.34 0.09 -2.12
C ALA A 81 -16.58 -0.29 -3.40
N ALA A 82 -16.07 -1.52 -3.44
CA ALA A 82 -15.45 -2.07 -4.64
C ALA A 82 -16.44 -2.10 -5.81
N VAL A 83 -15.96 -1.75 -7.01
CA VAL A 83 -16.75 -1.72 -8.24
C VAL A 83 -16.14 -2.60 -9.31
N TYR A 84 -16.94 -3.00 -10.29
CA TYR A 84 -16.42 -3.66 -11.48
C TYR A 84 -15.64 -2.66 -12.34
N ILE A 85 -14.43 -3.05 -12.72
CA ILE A 85 -13.53 -2.28 -13.60
C ILE A 85 -13.47 -3.00 -14.94
N GLU A 86 -14.01 -2.38 -15.98
CA GLU A 86 -14.00 -2.93 -17.34
C GLU A 86 -12.60 -2.85 -17.96
N ASP A 87 -11.95 -1.70 -17.88
CA ASP A 87 -10.58 -1.50 -18.40
C ASP A 87 -9.55 -1.56 -17.26
N HIS A 88 -9.13 -2.78 -16.93
CA HIS A 88 -8.11 -3.05 -15.91
C HIS A 88 -6.77 -2.40 -16.24
N ARG A 89 -6.40 -2.31 -17.52
CA ARG A 89 -5.14 -1.70 -17.96
C ARG A 89 -5.16 -0.20 -17.69
N HIS A 90 -6.25 0.46 -18.03
CA HIS A 90 -6.43 1.88 -17.78
C HIS A 90 -6.40 2.19 -16.28
N ALA A 91 -7.07 1.40 -15.45
CA ALA A 91 -7.06 1.57 -13.99
C ALA A 91 -5.65 1.45 -13.41
N ILE A 92 -4.86 0.47 -13.85
CA ILE A 92 -3.46 0.27 -13.44
C ILE A 92 -2.60 1.46 -13.85
N TRP A 93 -2.69 1.93 -15.08
CA TRP A 93 -1.94 3.09 -15.55
C TRP A 93 -2.33 4.38 -14.84
N ASN A 94 -3.63 4.58 -14.53
CA ASN A 94 -4.09 5.72 -13.75
C ASN A 94 -3.52 5.73 -12.33
N ALA A 95 -3.47 4.56 -11.67
CA ALA A 95 -2.85 4.43 -10.35
C ALA A 95 -1.36 4.81 -10.40
N THR A 96 -0.62 4.28 -11.39
CA THR A 96 0.80 4.56 -11.61
C THR A 96 1.04 6.05 -11.89
N PHE A 97 0.27 6.63 -12.81
CA PHE A 97 0.41 8.04 -13.18
C PHE A 97 0.09 8.98 -12.02
N SER A 98 -0.99 8.70 -11.28
CA SER A 98 -1.35 9.47 -10.09
C SER A 98 -0.30 9.39 -8.99
N SER A 99 0.41 8.26 -8.87
CA SER A 99 1.55 8.11 -7.96
C SER A 99 2.74 8.93 -8.44
N HIS A 100 3.02 8.90 -9.74
CA HIS A 100 4.12 9.65 -10.33
C HIS A 100 3.96 11.16 -10.12
N LEU A 101 2.75 11.70 -10.30
CA LEU A 101 2.46 13.10 -10.02
C LEU A 101 2.69 13.52 -8.55
N ALA A 102 2.71 12.57 -7.64
CA ALA A 102 2.97 12.83 -6.22
C ALA A 102 4.47 12.85 -5.87
N VAL A 103 5.36 12.40 -6.77
CA VAL A 103 6.82 12.31 -6.51
C VAL A 103 7.42 13.67 -6.15
N ASP A 104 7.08 14.71 -6.91
CA ASP A 104 7.63 16.04 -6.68
C ASP A 104 7.34 16.56 -5.27
N SER A 105 6.11 16.36 -4.77
CA SER A 105 5.76 16.77 -3.41
C SER A 105 6.46 15.95 -2.34
N VAL A 106 6.68 14.66 -2.57
CA VAL A 106 7.44 13.78 -1.67
C VAL A 106 8.88 14.29 -1.52
N LEU A 107 9.55 14.57 -2.62
CA LEU A 107 10.94 15.07 -2.61
C LEU A 107 11.02 16.51 -2.10
N TYR A 108 10.13 17.38 -2.53
CA TYR A 108 10.14 18.80 -2.18
C TYR A 108 9.98 19.05 -0.69
N PHE A 109 8.98 18.46 -0.05
CA PHE A 109 8.74 18.69 1.38
C PHE A 109 9.82 18.08 2.27
N GLU A 110 10.43 16.96 1.86
CA GLU A 110 11.56 16.40 2.58
C GLU A 110 12.78 17.32 2.52
N ALA A 111 13.11 17.86 1.34
CA ALA A 111 14.20 18.81 1.16
C ALA A 111 13.98 20.10 1.94
N LEU A 112 12.76 20.66 1.86
CA LEU A 112 12.38 21.88 2.56
C LEU A 112 12.58 21.74 4.07
N LEU A 113 12.04 20.68 4.67
CA LEU A 113 12.14 20.43 6.11
C LEU A 113 13.57 20.12 6.54
N THR A 114 14.36 19.44 5.70
CA THR A 114 15.79 19.22 5.97
C THR A 114 16.55 20.51 6.02
N MET A 115 16.23 21.48 5.16
CA MET A 115 16.83 22.82 5.15
C MET A 115 16.40 23.63 6.37
N GLU A 116 15.12 23.61 6.74
CA GLU A 116 14.55 24.38 7.85
C GLU A 116 15.06 23.90 9.23
N LEU A 117 15.07 22.58 9.45
CA LEU A 117 15.47 22.00 10.73
C LEU A 117 17.00 21.86 10.88
N GLY A 118 17.72 21.86 9.77
CA GLY A 118 19.14 21.55 9.72
C GLY A 118 19.44 20.05 9.86
N ILE A 119 20.51 19.61 9.21
CA ILE A 119 20.84 18.17 9.04
C ILE A 119 20.95 17.40 10.36
N ASN A 120 21.39 18.04 11.44
CA ASN A 120 21.58 17.41 12.75
C ASN A 120 20.26 17.09 13.47
N ALA A 121 19.20 17.86 13.22
CA ALA A 121 17.89 17.65 13.83
C ALA A 121 17.01 16.66 13.05
N THR A 122 17.40 16.33 11.81
CA THR A 122 16.57 15.47 10.94
C THR A 122 16.63 13.98 11.27
N HIS A 123 17.62 13.53 12.04
CA HIS A 123 17.85 12.12 12.32
C HIS A 123 18.00 11.84 13.82
N ALA A 124 17.63 10.62 14.20
CA ALA A 124 17.86 10.06 15.53
C ALA A 124 18.31 8.60 15.42
N TYR A 125 18.98 8.09 16.45
CA TYR A 125 19.28 6.67 16.57
C TYR A 125 18.14 5.99 17.33
N VAL A 126 17.55 4.97 16.73
CA VAL A 126 16.43 4.21 17.29
C VAL A 126 16.87 2.76 17.47
N GLU A 127 16.60 2.18 18.64
CA GLU A 127 16.83 0.76 18.87
C GLU A 127 15.78 -0.06 18.11
N ARG A 128 16.25 -0.96 17.24
CA ARG A 128 15.44 -1.97 16.56
C ARG A 128 16.03 -3.36 16.84
N GLY A 129 15.41 -4.05 17.79
CA GLY A 129 15.91 -5.33 18.26
C GLY A 129 17.27 -5.17 18.96
N ARG A 130 18.33 -5.79 18.39
CA ARG A 130 19.72 -5.72 18.94
C ARG A 130 20.62 -4.67 18.28
N THR A 131 20.06 -3.87 17.37
CA THR A 131 20.83 -2.90 16.59
C THR A 131 20.28 -1.49 16.75
N GLN A 132 21.18 -0.51 16.74
CA GLN A 132 20.80 0.91 16.60
C GLN A 132 20.78 1.27 15.12
N GLN A 133 19.66 1.82 14.66
CA GLN A 133 19.48 2.28 13.28
C GLN A 133 19.32 3.81 13.27
N ARG A 134 20.01 4.45 12.35
CA ARG A 134 19.83 5.88 12.09
C ARG A 134 18.57 6.05 11.23
N MET A 135 17.56 6.68 11.80
CA MET A 135 16.26 6.93 11.15
C MET A 135 15.94 8.42 11.18
N ARG A 136 14.92 8.86 10.47
CA ARG A 136 14.41 10.21 10.64
C ARG A 136 13.91 10.41 12.08
N SER A 137 14.16 11.59 12.66
CA SER A 137 13.66 11.90 14.00
C SER A 137 12.13 11.92 14.02
N LYS A 138 11.53 11.60 15.18
CA LYS A 138 10.07 11.58 15.34
C LYS A 138 9.43 12.95 15.02
N GLU A 139 10.13 14.02 15.34
CA GLU A 139 9.70 15.38 15.02
C GLU A 139 9.71 15.61 13.51
N PHE A 140 10.80 15.25 12.82
CA PHE A 140 10.88 15.34 11.36
C PHE A 140 9.73 14.58 10.69
N VAL A 141 9.51 13.32 11.10
CA VAL A 141 8.43 12.47 10.56
C VAL A 141 7.05 13.13 10.76
N THR A 142 6.82 13.76 11.93
CA THR A 142 5.55 14.46 12.22
C THR A 142 5.36 15.70 11.33
N GLN A 143 6.39 16.52 11.18
CA GLN A 143 6.31 17.71 10.33
C GLN A 143 6.15 17.32 8.85
N TYR A 144 6.85 16.28 8.42
CA TYR A 144 6.75 15.77 7.05
C TYR A 144 5.36 15.20 6.75
N HIS A 145 4.77 14.44 7.69
CA HIS A 145 3.39 13.98 7.58
C HIS A 145 2.40 15.15 7.43
N THR A 146 2.59 16.21 8.22
CA THR A 146 1.76 17.42 8.16
C THR A 146 1.91 18.13 6.81
N ALA A 147 3.16 18.29 6.32
CA ALA A 147 3.44 18.93 5.03
C ALA A 147 2.84 18.15 3.85
N LEU A 148 2.87 16.83 3.88
CA LEU A 148 2.23 15.96 2.89
C LEU A 148 0.69 16.00 2.91
N ASN A 149 0.09 16.63 3.92
CA ASN A 149 -1.35 16.88 4.01
C ASN A 149 -2.21 15.63 3.71
N GLY A 150 -1.96 14.53 4.42
CA GLY A 150 -2.72 13.28 4.27
C GLY A 150 -2.43 12.48 2.99
N GLN A 151 -1.36 12.79 2.27
CA GLN A 151 -1.03 12.09 1.01
C GLN A 151 -0.88 10.58 1.21
N VAL A 152 -0.18 10.13 2.26
CA VAL A 152 0.04 8.70 2.52
C VAL A 152 -1.28 7.99 2.75
N GLU A 153 -2.15 8.53 3.60
CA GLU A 153 -3.48 7.98 3.86
C GLU A 153 -4.30 7.86 2.58
N ARG A 154 -4.36 8.94 1.77
CA ARG A 154 -5.10 8.92 0.49
C ARG A 154 -4.56 7.87 -0.48
N ARG A 155 -3.22 7.70 -0.56
CA ARG A 155 -2.63 6.67 -1.44
C ARG A 155 -2.96 5.26 -0.94
N MET A 156 -2.94 5.02 0.37
CA MET A 156 -3.36 3.75 0.96
C MET A 156 -4.85 3.47 0.73
N GLN A 157 -5.72 4.47 0.90
CA GLN A 157 -7.14 4.35 0.62
C GLN A 157 -7.41 3.99 -0.85
N GLN A 158 -6.74 4.67 -1.79
CA GLN A 158 -6.85 4.38 -3.21
C GLN A 158 -6.33 2.98 -3.57
N SER A 159 -5.26 2.54 -2.92
CA SER A 159 -4.73 1.18 -3.07
C SER A 159 -5.77 0.14 -2.64
N ILE A 160 -6.34 0.29 -1.45
CA ILE A 160 -7.37 -0.63 -0.92
C ILE A 160 -8.58 -0.70 -1.88
N TYR A 161 -9.06 0.45 -2.34
CA TYR A 161 -10.16 0.52 -3.30
C TYR A 161 -9.85 -0.17 -4.62
N THR A 162 -8.67 0.10 -5.20
CA THR A 162 -8.27 -0.49 -6.49
C THR A 162 -8.08 -1.99 -6.39
N ILE A 163 -7.43 -2.47 -5.31
CA ILE A 163 -7.24 -3.90 -5.05
C ILE A 163 -8.60 -4.60 -4.91
N GLY A 164 -9.48 -4.07 -4.07
CA GLY A 164 -10.82 -4.64 -3.87
C GLY A 164 -11.63 -4.68 -5.15
N SER A 165 -11.56 -3.61 -5.95
CA SER A 165 -12.26 -3.53 -7.23
C SER A 165 -11.72 -4.51 -8.26
N LEU A 166 -10.41 -4.71 -8.34
CA LEU A 166 -9.81 -5.71 -9.23
C LEU A 166 -10.11 -7.15 -8.78
N TRP A 167 -10.13 -7.44 -7.49
CA TRP A 167 -10.55 -8.75 -7.00
C TRP A 167 -12.01 -9.02 -7.31
N TYR A 168 -12.88 -8.03 -7.09
CA TYR A 168 -14.29 -8.10 -7.43
C TYR A 168 -14.52 -8.31 -8.93
N SER A 169 -13.79 -7.58 -9.77
CA SER A 169 -13.84 -7.71 -11.22
C SER A 169 -13.40 -9.11 -11.66
N ALA A 170 -12.32 -9.65 -11.10
CA ALA A 170 -11.85 -10.98 -11.41
C ALA A 170 -12.87 -12.07 -11.05
N TRP A 171 -13.59 -11.90 -9.93
CA TRP A 171 -14.68 -12.80 -9.53
C TRP A 171 -15.87 -12.73 -10.49
N ILE A 172 -16.22 -11.51 -10.96
CA ILE A 172 -17.29 -11.33 -11.98
C ILE A 172 -16.88 -11.98 -13.30
N ASP A 173 -15.67 -11.70 -13.80
CA ASP A 173 -15.16 -12.24 -15.06
C ASP A 173 -15.04 -13.77 -15.05
N ALA A 174 -14.87 -14.35 -13.88
CA ALA A 174 -14.91 -15.81 -13.67
C ALA A 174 -16.32 -16.42 -13.63
N GLY A 175 -17.37 -15.62 -13.84
CA GLY A 175 -18.75 -16.06 -13.81
C GLY A 175 -19.35 -16.15 -12.40
N GLN A 176 -18.85 -15.39 -11.46
CA GLN A 176 -19.35 -15.25 -10.09
C GLN A 176 -19.47 -16.61 -9.35
N PRO A 177 -18.40 -17.42 -9.33
CA PRO A 177 -18.46 -18.75 -8.74
C PRO A 177 -18.86 -18.67 -7.27
N HIS A 178 -19.75 -19.58 -6.84
CA HIS A 178 -20.03 -19.72 -5.42
C HIS A 178 -18.82 -20.35 -4.73
N LEU A 179 -18.23 -19.60 -3.83
CA LEU A 179 -17.11 -20.03 -2.99
C LEU A 179 -17.67 -20.41 -1.62
N GLN A 180 -17.26 -21.57 -1.12
CA GLN A 180 -17.56 -21.97 0.24
C GLN A 180 -16.36 -21.63 1.14
N PRO A 181 -16.41 -20.54 1.92
CA PRO A 181 -15.33 -20.25 2.83
C PRO A 181 -15.20 -21.39 3.85
N LYS A 182 -14.02 -21.99 3.95
CA LYS A 182 -13.70 -22.92 5.04
C LYS A 182 -13.55 -22.11 6.32
N ILE A 183 -14.67 -21.84 6.97
CA ILE A 183 -14.67 -21.29 8.32
C ILE A 183 -14.23 -22.43 9.24
N ILE A 184 -13.05 -22.33 9.82
CA ILE A 184 -12.62 -23.25 10.88
C ILE A 184 -13.32 -22.79 12.16
N PRO A 185 -14.26 -23.60 12.72
CA PRO A 185 -14.99 -23.20 13.91
C PRO A 185 -14.01 -22.89 15.07
N GLY A 186 -14.23 -21.80 15.76
CA GLY A 186 -13.43 -21.41 16.92
C GLY A 186 -12.20 -20.56 16.65
N HIS A 187 -11.88 -20.26 15.40
CA HIS A 187 -10.79 -19.35 15.05
C HIS A 187 -11.33 -18.00 14.59
N SER A 188 -10.64 -16.93 15.01
CA SER A 188 -10.93 -15.60 14.47
C SER A 188 -10.57 -15.57 12.96
N TRP A 189 -11.16 -14.64 12.23
CA TRP A 189 -10.83 -14.43 10.81
C TRP A 189 -9.31 -14.30 10.57
N TRP A 190 -8.60 -13.62 11.48
CA TRP A 190 -7.14 -13.47 11.44
C TRP A 190 -6.37 -14.77 11.68
N GLU A 191 -6.82 -15.62 12.58
CA GLU A 191 -6.20 -16.92 12.84
C GLU A 191 -6.39 -17.88 11.69
N ASN A 192 -7.55 -17.82 11.03
CA ASN A 192 -7.80 -18.58 9.81
C ASN A 192 -6.84 -18.15 8.67
N ILE A 193 -6.61 -16.84 8.47
CA ILE A 193 -5.65 -16.34 7.49
C ILE A 193 -4.22 -16.75 7.83
N LYS A 194 -3.79 -16.64 9.09
CA LYS A 194 -2.44 -17.04 9.52
C LYS A 194 -2.14 -18.52 9.29
N GLN A 195 -3.05 -19.41 9.67
CA GLN A 195 -2.88 -20.85 9.43
C GLN A 195 -2.81 -21.20 7.96
N TRP A 196 -3.47 -20.42 7.15
CA TRP A 196 -3.52 -20.63 5.72
C TRP A 196 -2.24 -20.12 5.02
N MET A 197 -1.57 -19.06 5.51
CA MET A 197 -0.29 -18.57 4.99
C MET A 197 0.92 -19.45 5.35
N ILE A 198 0.78 -20.40 6.29
CA ILE A 198 1.86 -21.26 6.81
C ILE A 198 1.85 -22.65 6.13
N GLN A 199 0.83 -22.99 5.35
CA GLN A 199 0.73 -24.22 4.57
C GLN A 199 1.19 -23.99 3.11
#